data_1540122071db036cb65be24db4993cd8
#
_entry.id   1540122071db036cb65be24db4993cd8
#
_cell.length_a   1.000
_cell.length_b   1.000
_cell.length_c   1.000
_cell.angle_alpha   90.00
_cell.angle_beta   90.00
_cell.angle_gamma   90.00
#
_symmetry.space_group_name_H-M   'P 1'
#
loop_
_entity.id
_entity.type
_entity.pdbx_description
1 polymer ?
#
loop_
_entity_poly.entity_id
_entity_poly.type
_entity_poly.pdbx_seq_one_letter_code
_entity_poly.pdbx_strand_id
1 'polypeptide(L)'
;VDSDGQHLIKDIVRVAKVTEENPSHLVLGARAFVGKVPARSRFGNKVTAGLFRLVTGQKVTDTQTGLRGMSTDLIPWLLNLDGNRFEYEFNMLLEAKKSGHQISEVPIETVYLGENKSSHFRPIRDSIRIYSPFLKFSGTAVLASVIDATALFVLFALTKNLLLSVVLARVISAS
;
A
#
# COMPACT_ATOMS: atom_id res chain seq x y z
N VAL A 1 -4.66 17.94 1.68
CA VAL A 1 -3.40 18.57 2.17
C VAL A 1 -3.36 18.49 3.68
N ASP A 2 -2.28 17.97 4.25
CA ASP A 2 -2.07 18.02 5.69
C ASP A 2 -1.87 19.47 6.17
N SER A 3 -2.45 19.80 7.32
CA SER A 3 -2.44 21.16 7.87
C SER A 3 -1.23 21.45 8.78
N ASP A 4 -0.16 20.67 8.66
CA ASP A 4 1.04 20.75 9.52
C ASP A 4 2.10 21.75 9.03
N GLY A 5 1.83 22.44 7.91
CA GLY A 5 2.73 23.45 7.33
C GLY A 5 3.93 22.89 6.58
N GLN A 6 3.99 21.58 6.33
CA GLN A 6 5.12 20.94 5.62
C GLN A 6 5.03 21.09 4.09
N HIS A 7 3.88 21.51 3.56
CA HIS A 7 3.67 21.67 2.12
C HIS A 7 3.75 23.13 1.67
N LEU A 8 4.59 23.40 0.68
CA LEU A 8 4.73 24.74 0.11
C LEU A 8 3.52 25.08 -0.78
N ILE A 9 3.07 26.32 -0.72
CA ILE A 9 1.93 26.81 -1.53
C ILE A 9 2.15 26.56 -3.02
N LYS A 10 3.37 26.79 -3.53
CA LYS A 10 3.73 26.49 -4.93
C LYS A 10 3.49 25.05 -5.34
N ASP A 11 3.71 24.11 -4.42
CA ASP A 11 3.54 22.68 -4.67
C ASP A 11 2.06 22.28 -4.63
N ILE A 12 1.29 22.89 -3.72
CA ILE A 12 -0.18 22.72 -3.65
C ILE A 12 -0.81 23.17 -4.97
N VAL A 13 -0.44 24.38 -5.46
CA VAL A 13 -0.94 24.90 -6.73
C VAL A 13 -0.56 24.01 -7.91
N ARG A 14 0.67 23.48 -7.93
CA ARG A 14 1.13 22.58 -8.99
C ARG A 14 0.37 21.25 -9.00
N VAL A 15 0.14 20.66 -7.82
CA VAL A 15 -0.66 19.42 -7.70
C VAL A 15 -2.11 19.70 -8.12
N ALA A 16 -2.71 20.82 -7.71
CA ALA A 16 -4.06 21.19 -8.12
C ALA A 16 -4.19 21.32 -9.64
N LYS A 17 -3.23 22.00 -10.29
CA LYS A 17 -3.21 22.14 -11.76
C LYS A 17 -3.14 20.79 -12.47
N VAL A 18 -2.25 19.90 -12.04
CA VAL A 18 -2.15 18.56 -12.64
C VAL A 18 -3.43 17.76 -12.42
N THR A 19 -4.11 17.95 -11.28
CA THR A 19 -5.41 17.32 -10.99
C THR A 19 -6.51 17.81 -11.94
N GLU A 20 -6.56 19.12 -12.20
CA GLU A 20 -7.50 19.71 -13.17
C GLU A 20 -7.28 19.19 -14.61
N GLU A 21 -6.01 19.04 -14.99
CA GLU A 21 -5.61 18.52 -16.31
C GLU A 21 -5.89 17.01 -16.45
N ASN A 22 -6.00 16.28 -15.34
CA ASN A 22 -6.14 14.81 -15.32
C ASN A 22 -7.23 14.37 -14.32
N PRO A 23 -8.51 14.60 -14.58
CA PRO A 23 -9.59 14.39 -13.61
C PRO A 23 -9.81 12.93 -13.20
N SER A 24 -9.37 11.96 -14.00
CA SER A 24 -9.44 10.52 -13.67
C SER A 24 -8.22 10.01 -12.88
N HIS A 25 -7.23 10.86 -12.63
CA HIS A 25 -5.99 10.47 -11.94
C HIS A 25 -6.05 10.78 -10.44
N LEU A 26 -5.50 9.89 -9.65
CA LEU A 26 -5.07 10.18 -8.28
C LEU A 26 -3.68 10.83 -8.35
N VAL A 27 -3.59 12.12 -8.05
CA VAL A 27 -2.33 12.87 -8.14
C VAL A 27 -1.66 12.93 -6.77
N LEU A 28 -0.40 12.52 -6.70
CA LEU A 28 0.40 12.49 -5.47
C LEU A 28 1.50 13.55 -5.54
N GLY A 29 1.61 14.38 -4.51
CA GLY A 29 2.78 15.23 -4.31
C GLY A 29 3.93 14.37 -3.75
N ALA A 30 4.80 13.85 -4.60
CA ALA A 30 5.88 12.94 -4.21
C ALA A 30 7.08 13.69 -3.66
N ARG A 31 7.44 13.41 -2.40
CA ARG A 31 8.61 14.01 -1.75
C ARG A 31 9.91 13.43 -2.32
N ALA A 32 10.86 14.30 -2.62
CA ALA A 32 12.14 13.88 -3.17
C ALA A 32 13.04 13.13 -2.17
N PHE A 33 12.72 13.13 -0.86
CA PHE A 33 13.52 12.56 0.23
C PHE A 33 15.01 12.97 0.18
N VAL A 34 15.28 14.20 -0.28
CA VAL A 34 16.63 14.78 -0.38
C VAL A 34 16.92 15.60 0.88
N GLY A 35 18.18 15.59 1.34
CA GLY A 35 18.60 16.34 2.53
C GLY A 35 18.37 15.59 3.86
N LYS A 36 18.11 16.33 4.94
CA LYS A 36 17.95 15.80 6.31
C LYS A 36 16.54 15.20 6.51
N VAL A 37 16.28 14.06 5.91
CA VAL A 37 15.02 13.31 6.08
C VAL A 37 15.18 12.34 7.25
N PRO A 38 14.23 12.27 8.20
CA PRO A 38 14.26 11.26 9.26
C PRO A 38 14.36 9.84 8.70
N ALA A 39 15.35 9.07 9.15
CA ALA A 39 15.61 7.72 8.64
C ALA A 39 14.38 6.80 8.73
N ARG A 40 13.58 6.96 9.80
CA ARG A 40 12.33 6.24 10.00
C ARG A 40 11.30 6.50 8.90
N SER A 41 11.13 7.78 8.50
CA SER A 41 10.20 8.16 7.43
C SER A 41 10.63 7.57 6.08
N ARG A 42 11.95 7.64 5.79
CA ARG A 42 12.54 7.06 4.58
C ARG A 42 12.37 5.53 4.55
N PHE A 43 12.63 4.86 5.67
CA PHE A 43 12.48 3.41 5.77
C PHE A 43 11.03 2.98 5.59
N GLY A 44 10.09 3.61 6.34
CA GLY A 44 8.67 3.30 6.25
C GLY A 44 8.14 3.45 4.82
N ASN A 45 8.48 4.56 4.15
CA ASN A 45 8.05 4.76 2.76
C ASN A 45 8.67 3.72 1.80
N LYS A 46 9.95 3.35 1.96
CA LYS A 46 10.58 2.32 1.12
C LYS A 46 9.88 0.96 1.25
N VAL A 47 9.55 0.55 2.49
CA VAL A 47 8.83 -0.70 2.75
C VAL A 47 7.45 -0.66 2.10
N THR A 48 6.69 0.41 2.32
CA THR A 48 5.32 0.55 1.78
C THR A 48 5.32 0.64 0.25
N ALA A 49 6.25 1.40 -0.35
CA ALA A 49 6.40 1.48 -1.80
C ALA A 49 6.83 0.13 -2.43
N GLY A 50 7.70 -0.62 -1.74
CA GLY A 50 8.10 -1.96 -2.15
C GLY A 50 6.94 -2.95 -2.15
N LEU A 51 6.14 -2.96 -1.08
CA LEU A 51 4.93 -3.78 -0.99
C LEU A 51 3.87 -3.37 -2.02
N PHE A 52 3.67 -2.07 -2.21
CA PHE A 52 2.77 -1.55 -3.23
C PHE A 52 3.17 -2.05 -4.63
N ARG A 53 4.46 -1.95 -4.96
CA ARG A 53 4.99 -2.44 -6.24
C ARG A 53 4.81 -3.95 -6.41
N LEU A 54 5.04 -4.72 -5.35
CA LEU A 54 4.88 -6.18 -5.38
C LEU A 54 3.43 -6.59 -5.70
N VAL A 55 2.46 -5.89 -5.10
CA VAL A 55 1.02 -6.23 -5.24
C VAL A 55 0.42 -5.67 -6.52
N THR A 56 0.76 -4.43 -6.89
CA THR A 56 0.12 -3.74 -8.03
C THR A 56 0.93 -3.81 -9.31
N GLY A 57 2.23 -4.15 -9.22
CA GLY A 57 3.18 -4.04 -10.33
C GLY A 57 3.52 -2.60 -10.71
N GLN A 58 2.94 -1.58 -10.04
CA GLN A 58 3.19 -0.17 -10.31
C GLN A 58 4.28 0.38 -9.39
N LYS A 59 5.01 1.38 -9.87
CA LYS A 59 6.02 2.07 -9.08
C LYS A 59 5.46 3.42 -8.63
N VAL A 60 5.32 3.59 -7.32
CA VAL A 60 5.03 4.87 -6.67
C VAL A 60 6.19 5.17 -5.74
N THR A 61 6.72 6.38 -5.79
CA THR A 61 7.93 6.76 -5.03
C THR A 61 7.60 7.23 -3.62
N ASP A 62 6.42 7.83 -3.41
CA ASP A 62 5.96 8.27 -2.11
C ASP A 62 4.50 7.88 -1.84
N THR A 63 4.32 6.74 -1.19
CA THR A 63 3.01 6.22 -0.80
C THR A 63 2.42 6.88 0.44
N GLN A 64 3.22 7.65 1.18
CA GLN A 64 2.86 8.24 2.48
C GLN A 64 2.75 9.78 2.41
N THR A 65 2.64 10.34 1.23
CA THR A 65 2.47 11.80 1.09
C THR A 65 1.11 12.26 1.57
N GLY A 66 1.07 13.36 2.33
CA GLY A 66 -0.16 14.03 2.75
C GLY A 66 -0.69 15.04 1.73
N LEU A 67 0.05 15.31 0.63
CA LEU A 67 -0.41 16.16 -0.45
C LEU A 67 -0.95 15.31 -1.60
N ARG A 68 -2.27 15.29 -1.76
CA ARG A 68 -2.95 14.53 -2.81
C ARG A 68 -3.97 15.41 -3.53
N GLY A 69 -4.02 15.28 -4.85
CA GLY A 69 -5.02 15.89 -5.71
C GLY A 69 -6.01 14.85 -6.22
N MET A 70 -7.28 15.17 -6.10
CA MET A 70 -8.39 14.31 -6.54
C MET A 70 -9.48 15.23 -7.12
N SER A 71 -9.97 14.90 -8.31
CA SER A 71 -11.11 15.61 -8.89
C SER A 71 -12.42 15.18 -8.22
N THR A 72 -13.47 15.95 -8.43
CA THR A 72 -14.82 15.62 -7.98
C THR A 72 -15.33 14.30 -8.56
N ASP A 73 -14.86 13.92 -9.73
CA ASP A 73 -15.24 12.68 -10.42
C ASP A 73 -14.83 11.43 -9.67
N LEU A 74 -13.77 11.51 -8.85
CA LEU A 74 -13.29 10.40 -8.01
C LEU A 74 -14.09 10.25 -6.70
N ILE A 75 -14.91 11.23 -6.31
CA ILE A 75 -15.62 11.20 -5.02
C ILE A 75 -16.49 9.96 -4.84
N PRO A 76 -17.32 9.52 -5.82
CA PRO A 76 -18.14 8.33 -5.65
C PRO A 76 -17.31 7.07 -5.38
N TRP A 77 -16.15 6.94 -6.03
CA TRP A 77 -15.23 5.85 -5.77
C TRP A 77 -14.58 5.94 -4.39
N LEU A 78 -14.10 7.14 -4.00
CA LEU A 78 -13.46 7.38 -2.72
C LEU A 78 -14.37 7.07 -1.53
N LEU A 79 -15.68 7.37 -1.64
CA LEU A 79 -16.66 7.09 -0.58
C LEU A 79 -16.91 5.60 -0.36
N ASN A 80 -16.58 4.75 -1.33
CA ASN A 80 -16.75 3.30 -1.25
C ASN A 80 -15.47 2.56 -0.80
N LEU A 81 -14.39 3.29 -0.52
CA LEU A 81 -13.14 2.67 -0.05
C LEU A 81 -13.19 2.34 1.44
N ASP A 82 -12.66 1.17 1.79
CA ASP A 82 -12.51 0.77 3.18
C ASP A 82 -11.41 1.53 3.90
N GLY A 83 -11.61 1.76 5.20
CA GLY A 83 -10.63 2.39 6.09
C GLY A 83 -11.06 3.77 6.56
N ASN A 84 -10.52 4.21 7.70
CA ASN A 84 -10.88 5.48 8.34
C ASN A 84 -9.67 6.34 8.74
N ARG A 85 -8.44 5.85 8.53
CA ARG A 85 -7.20 6.53 8.93
C ARG A 85 -6.09 6.27 7.90
N PHE A 86 -4.88 6.00 8.35
CA PHE A 86 -3.71 5.72 7.50
C PHE A 86 -3.91 4.52 6.56
N GLU A 87 -4.71 3.53 6.98
CA GLU A 87 -5.10 2.42 6.12
C GLU A 87 -5.94 2.87 4.91
N TYR A 88 -6.82 3.87 5.08
CA TYR A 88 -7.63 4.42 3.98
C TYR A 88 -6.74 4.98 2.87
N GLU A 89 -5.72 5.74 3.25
CA GLU A 89 -4.78 6.33 2.31
C GLU A 89 -4.03 5.28 1.48
N PHE A 90 -3.69 4.16 2.11
CA PHE A 90 -3.01 3.08 1.43
C PHE A 90 -3.98 2.24 0.58
N ASN A 91 -5.18 1.97 1.07
CA ASN A 91 -6.22 1.28 0.31
C ASN A 91 -6.60 2.06 -0.95
N MET A 92 -6.67 3.39 -0.87
CA MET A 92 -6.87 4.27 -2.03
C MET A 92 -5.84 3.99 -3.13
N LEU A 93 -4.56 3.85 -2.79
CA LEU A 93 -3.52 3.53 -3.77
C LEU A 93 -3.69 2.11 -4.34
N LEU A 94 -4.00 1.12 -3.49
CA LEU A 94 -4.18 -0.28 -3.92
C LEU A 94 -5.38 -0.46 -4.85
N GLU A 95 -6.49 0.21 -4.53
CA GLU A 95 -7.73 0.08 -5.28
C GLU A 95 -7.75 0.95 -6.55
N ALA A 96 -6.97 2.05 -6.62
CA ALA A 96 -6.93 2.93 -7.79
C ALA A 96 -6.73 2.16 -9.10
N LYS A 97 -5.73 1.26 -9.14
CA LYS A 97 -5.45 0.46 -10.33
C LYS A 97 -6.59 -0.50 -10.70
N LYS A 98 -7.19 -1.15 -9.71
CA LYS A 98 -8.30 -2.10 -9.93
C LYS A 98 -9.54 -1.39 -10.46
N SER A 99 -9.74 -0.16 -10.00
CA SER A 99 -10.85 0.70 -10.42
C SER A 99 -10.58 1.48 -11.72
N GLY A 100 -9.43 1.25 -12.37
CA GLY A 100 -9.08 1.90 -13.63
C GLY A 100 -8.54 3.33 -13.49
N HIS A 101 -8.28 3.79 -12.25
CA HIS A 101 -7.70 5.11 -12.00
C HIS A 101 -6.18 5.06 -12.08
N GLN A 102 -5.60 6.03 -12.77
CA GLN A 102 -4.14 6.17 -12.86
C GLN A 102 -3.60 6.93 -11.65
N ILE A 103 -2.36 6.61 -11.27
CA ILE A 103 -1.64 7.36 -10.24
C ILE A 103 -0.57 8.19 -10.94
N SER A 104 -0.61 9.51 -10.72
CA SER A 104 0.40 10.46 -11.22
C SER A 104 1.18 11.07 -10.07
N GLU A 105 2.49 11.19 -10.21
CA GLU A 105 3.35 11.80 -9.20
C GLU A 105 3.87 13.16 -9.67
N VAL A 106 3.71 14.17 -8.80
CA VAL A 106 4.26 15.51 -8.97
C VAL A 106 5.37 15.68 -7.94
N PRO A 107 6.64 15.88 -8.35
CA PRO A 107 7.72 16.10 -7.38
C PRO A 107 7.47 17.35 -6.55
N ILE A 108 7.55 17.24 -5.23
CA ILE A 108 7.37 18.35 -4.30
C ILE A 108 8.55 18.50 -3.34
N GLU A 109 8.71 19.73 -2.87
CA GLU A 109 9.63 20.03 -1.78
C GLU A 109 8.89 19.87 -0.44
N THR A 110 9.56 19.35 0.58
CA THR A 110 8.99 19.22 1.92
C THR A 110 9.82 20.00 2.92
N VAL A 111 9.17 20.84 3.69
CA VAL A 111 9.78 21.55 4.81
C VAL A 111 9.62 20.70 6.06
N TYR A 112 10.71 20.15 6.57
CA TYR A 112 10.69 19.44 7.84
C TYR A 112 10.77 20.43 8.99
N LEU A 113 9.63 20.69 9.62
CA LEU A 113 9.53 21.55 10.81
C LEU A 113 9.80 20.71 12.08
N GLY A 114 11.01 20.83 12.63
CA GLY A 114 11.42 20.12 13.86
C GLY A 114 11.55 18.60 13.68
N GLU A 115 11.48 17.86 14.80
CA GLU A 115 11.64 16.38 14.84
C GLU A 115 10.34 15.62 14.53
N ASN A 116 9.41 16.14 13.71
CA ASN A 116 8.09 15.53 13.45
C ASN A 116 7.25 15.26 14.72
N LYS A 117 7.32 16.17 15.71
CA LYS A 117 6.57 16.05 16.98
C LYS A 117 5.04 16.08 16.80
N SER A 118 4.54 16.54 15.64
CA SER A 118 3.13 16.61 15.30
C SER A 118 2.54 15.31 14.70
N SER A 119 3.36 14.28 14.50
CA SER A 119 2.87 13.02 13.92
C SER A 119 2.02 12.23 14.92
N HIS A 120 0.74 12.09 14.63
CA HIS A 120 -0.21 11.23 15.37
C HIS A 120 -0.09 9.74 14.99
N PHE A 121 0.91 9.36 14.20
CA PHE A 121 1.15 7.98 13.77
C PHE A 121 1.63 7.11 14.94
N ARG A 122 0.87 6.07 15.27
CA ARG A 122 1.20 5.05 16.27
C ARG A 122 1.95 3.91 15.59
N PRO A 123 3.28 3.76 15.77
CA PRO A 123 4.12 2.93 14.89
C PRO A 123 3.65 1.49 14.74
N ILE A 124 3.29 0.84 15.84
CA ILE A 124 2.90 -0.58 15.82
C ILE A 124 1.46 -0.74 15.33
N ARG A 125 0.53 0.00 15.95
CA ARG A 125 -0.89 -0.17 15.69
C ARG A 125 -1.29 0.23 14.27
N ASP A 126 -0.79 1.37 13.79
CA ASP A 126 -1.13 1.88 12.46
C ASP A 126 -0.39 1.08 11.39
N SER A 127 0.84 0.61 11.65
CA SER A 127 1.53 -0.32 10.75
C SER A 127 0.78 -1.66 10.62
N ILE A 128 0.30 -2.26 11.72
CA ILE A 128 -0.50 -3.48 11.65
C ILE A 128 -1.75 -3.26 10.78
N ARG A 129 -2.43 -2.13 10.92
CA ARG A 129 -3.62 -1.82 10.10
C ARG A 129 -3.28 -1.67 8.62
N ILE A 130 -2.23 -0.90 8.30
CA ILE A 130 -1.77 -0.69 6.92
C ILE A 130 -1.38 -2.02 6.27
N TYR A 131 -0.69 -2.89 7.02
CA TYR A 131 -0.21 -4.17 6.49
C TYR A 131 -1.19 -5.34 6.67
N SER A 132 -2.32 -5.12 7.35
CA SER A 132 -3.31 -6.18 7.62
C SER A 132 -3.80 -6.92 6.37
N PRO A 133 -4.07 -6.29 5.21
CA PRO A 133 -4.43 -7.03 4.00
C PRO A 133 -3.32 -7.99 3.54
N PHE A 134 -2.06 -7.56 3.65
CA PHE A 134 -0.90 -8.40 3.30
C PHE A 134 -0.68 -9.52 4.31
N LEU A 135 -0.84 -9.23 5.60
CA LEU A 135 -0.70 -10.22 6.66
C LEU A 135 -1.79 -11.30 6.55
N LYS A 136 -3.02 -10.92 6.22
CA LYS A 136 -4.11 -11.88 5.97
C LYS A 136 -3.78 -12.76 4.76
N PHE A 137 -3.39 -12.16 3.63
CA PHE A 137 -3.02 -12.90 2.43
C PHE A 137 -1.82 -13.83 2.67
N SER A 138 -0.76 -13.33 3.30
CA SER A 138 0.42 -14.15 3.64
C SER A 138 0.07 -15.26 4.63
N GLY A 139 -0.79 -14.97 5.62
CA GLY A 139 -1.24 -15.94 6.60
C GLY A 139 -2.03 -17.09 5.96
N THR A 140 -2.94 -16.79 5.04
CA THR A 140 -3.67 -17.83 4.30
C THR A 140 -2.76 -18.66 3.40
N ALA A 141 -1.80 -18.02 2.72
CA ALA A 141 -0.83 -18.73 1.89
C ALA A 141 0.08 -19.67 2.70
N VAL A 142 0.55 -19.20 3.87
CA VAL A 142 1.35 -20.04 4.79
C VAL A 142 0.49 -21.19 5.31
N LEU A 143 -0.73 -20.95 5.74
CA LEU A 143 -1.64 -21.97 6.21
C LEU A 143 -1.90 -23.04 5.15
N ALA A 144 -2.22 -22.62 3.92
CA ALA A 144 -2.41 -23.54 2.80
C ALA A 144 -1.15 -24.37 2.52
N SER A 145 0.04 -23.75 2.57
CA SER A 145 1.30 -24.47 2.39
C SER A 145 1.58 -25.50 3.49
N VAL A 146 1.23 -25.18 4.74
CA VAL A 146 1.37 -26.11 5.88
C VAL A 146 0.39 -27.27 5.72
N ILE A 147 -0.85 -27.02 5.33
CA ILE A 147 -1.84 -28.07 5.06
C ILE A 147 -1.37 -28.97 3.93
N ASP A 148 -0.91 -28.40 2.81
CA ASP A 148 -0.41 -29.14 1.64
C ASP A 148 0.78 -30.04 2.02
N ALA A 149 1.78 -29.50 2.73
CA ALA A 149 2.94 -30.24 3.17
C ALA A 149 2.58 -31.38 4.16
N THR A 150 1.69 -31.09 5.10
CA THR A 150 1.25 -32.08 6.09
C THR A 150 0.45 -33.19 5.41
N ALA A 151 -0.49 -32.85 4.54
CA ALA A 151 -1.27 -33.82 3.78
C ALA A 151 -0.37 -34.68 2.88
N LEU A 152 0.60 -34.09 2.19
CA LEU A 152 1.57 -34.80 1.37
C LEU A 152 2.36 -35.82 2.21
N PHE A 153 2.87 -35.41 3.38
CA PHE A 153 3.65 -36.26 4.24
C PHE A 153 2.85 -37.46 4.75
N VAL A 154 1.63 -37.21 5.24
CA VAL A 154 0.74 -38.28 5.73
C VAL A 154 0.33 -39.23 4.62
N LEU A 155 -0.10 -38.71 3.47
CA LEU A 155 -0.50 -39.53 2.33
C LEU A 155 0.66 -40.35 1.77
N PHE A 156 1.88 -39.81 1.72
CA PHE A 156 3.06 -40.55 1.30
C PHE A 156 3.42 -41.65 2.29
N ALA A 157 3.30 -41.41 3.60
CA ALA A 157 3.54 -42.44 4.61
C ALA A 157 2.57 -43.63 4.47
N LEU A 158 1.31 -43.36 4.09
CA LEU A 158 0.27 -44.37 3.93
C LEU A 158 0.36 -45.13 2.59
N THR A 159 0.51 -44.39 1.48
CA THR A 159 0.38 -44.92 0.13
C THR A 159 1.71 -45.41 -0.47
N LYS A 160 2.83 -44.89 0.04
CA LYS A 160 4.18 -45.06 -0.52
C LYS A 160 4.29 -44.65 -2.00
N ASN A 161 3.30 -43.97 -2.53
CA ASN A 161 3.22 -43.51 -3.91
C ASN A 161 3.25 -41.98 -3.95
N LEU A 162 4.38 -41.42 -4.42
CA LEU A 162 4.60 -39.97 -4.42
C LEU A 162 3.60 -39.24 -5.32
N LEU A 163 3.34 -39.72 -6.53
CA LEU A 163 2.45 -39.08 -7.47
C LEU A 163 1.01 -38.99 -6.94
N LEU A 164 0.51 -40.09 -6.42
CA LEU A 164 -0.85 -40.13 -5.83
C LEU A 164 -0.93 -39.21 -4.63
N SER A 165 0.08 -39.19 -3.77
CA SER A 165 0.11 -38.32 -2.59
C SER A 165 0.14 -36.84 -2.94
N VAL A 166 0.89 -36.42 -3.96
CA VAL A 166 0.95 -35.02 -4.43
C VAL A 166 -0.40 -34.58 -4.97
N VAL A 167 -1.05 -35.40 -5.80
CA VAL A 167 -2.36 -35.06 -6.39
C VAL A 167 -3.42 -34.92 -5.27
N LEU A 168 -3.50 -35.86 -4.37
CA LEU A 168 -4.46 -35.85 -3.27
C LEU A 168 -4.21 -34.70 -2.29
N ALA A 169 -2.94 -34.41 -1.95
CA ALA A 169 -2.59 -33.29 -1.09
C ALA A 169 -3.04 -31.95 -1.70
N ARG A 170 -2.86 -31.75 -3.03
CA ARG A 170 -3.33 -30.57 -3.75
C ARG A 170 -4.84 -30.43 -3.71
N VAL A 171 -5.58 -31.49 -3.87
CA VAL A 171 -7.05 -31.45 -3.77
C VAL A 171 -7.49 -31.03 -2.36
N ILE A 172 -6.84 -31.57 -1.32
CA ILE A 172 -7.15 -31.22 0.07
C ILE A 172 -6.79 -29.76 0.39
N SER A 173 -5.65 -29.26 -0.09
CA SER A 173 -5.20 -27.90 0.21
C SER A 173 -5.95 -26.83 -0.61
N ALA A 174 -6.64 -27.21 -1.68
CA ALA A 174 -7.42 -26.31 -2.54
C ALA A 174 -8.92 -26.24 -2.18
N SER A 175 -9.39 -27.09 -1.28
CA SER A 175 -10.77 -27.13 -0.79
C SER A 175 -10.98 -26.22 0.42
#